data_2e35c5ad0aad10bec13327d91dda054a
#
_entry.id   2e35c5ad0aad10bec13327d91dda054a
#
_cell.length_a   1.000
_cell.length_b   1.000
_cell.length_c   1.000
_cell.angle_alpha   90.00
_cell.angle_beta   90.00
_cell.angle_gamma   90.00
#
_symmetry.space_group_name_H-M   'P 1'
#
loop_
_entity.id
_entity.type
_entity.pdbx_description
1 polymer ?
#
loop_
_entity_poly.entity_id
_entity_poly.type
_entity_poly.pdbx_seq_one_letter_code
_entity_poly.pdbx_strand_id
1 'polypeptide(L)'
;MLSIYNTLTGKKEPFHPLQPKIVRMYVCGVTVYDYSHIGHARSALVFDVIRRYLESTGYQVEFVKNFTDVDDKIIKRANEQGVSCETLTAKYIQAYYEDMERLGIRQASKEPKATEHMTDIVRLTETLVKKGLAYQVDGDVYFEVAKYSGYGHLSKRKLEDLQAGARVEVDERKRSPMDFALWKRSKPGEPSWESPWGPGRPGWHIECSAMSIKYLGETFDIHGGGMDLIFPHHENEIAQSSGATGKEFARYWIHNGFVQTNQEKMSKSLGNFFTIREIFEKSKWSQDVTGEVLRYFLLSTHYHGPLDFSGQALEEAKQALEGFYGLFNRLCESESSTVGDKDLPSSVDRTRESFRKAMENDFNTPVAIAELQRFRSDVNKLLDIGLSTQGRQQARQAFRMLGGVLGLFQLDLWEYGMNLGSGQYQISGEEIDLKLVERNEARKQKNFKKADEIRQFLASRGIVIEDKPDGTSRWKR
;
A
#
# COMPACT_ATOMS: atom_id res chain seq x y z
N MET A 1 -13.00 -3.05 -19.90
CA MET A 1 -11.63 -3.57 -20.15
C MET A 1 -10.66 -2.71 -19.38
N LEU A 2 -9.78 -3.32 -18.60
CA LEU A 2 -8.79 -2.62 -17.79
C LEU A 2 -7.86 -1.78 -18.66
N SER A 3 -7.68 -0.50 -18.30
CA SER A 3 -6.69 0.40 -18.90
C SER A 3 -5.77 0.91 -17.78
N ILE A 4 -4.48 0.97 -18.04
CA ILE A 4 -3.43 1.33 -17.07
C ILE A 4 -2.64 2.52 -17.62
N TYR A 5 -2.38 3.50 -16.78
CA TYR A 5 -1.44 4.58 -17.13
C TYR A 5 -0.01 4.01 -17.12
N ASN A 6 0.59 3.99 -18.29
CA ASN A 6 1.95 3.48 -18.48
C ASN A 6 2.95 4.66 -18.48
N THR A 7 3.78 4.73 -17.46
CA THR A 7 4.80 5.80 -17.34
C THR A 7 5.74 5.83 -18.55
N LEU A 8 6.04 4.64 -19.13
CA LEU A 8 6.94 4.55 -20.28
C LEU A 8 6.39 5.29 -21.51
N THR A 9 5.09 5.17 -21.77
CA THR A 9 4.45 5.85 -22.91
C THR A 9 3.85 7.20 -22.54
N GLY A 10 3.60 7.44 -21.23
CA GLY A 10 2.92 8.62 -20.72
C GLY A 10 1.42 8.65 -21.05
N LYS A 11 0.82 7.49 -21.35
CA LYS A 11 -0.57 7.35 -21.77
C LYS A 11 -1.28 6.25 -20.99
N LYS A 12 -2.60 6.34 -20.96
CA LYS A 12 -3.46 5.25 -20.50
C LYS A 12 -3.69 4.27 -21.65
N GLU A 13 -3.37 3.01 -21.43
CA GLU A 13 -3.38 1.95 -22.44
C GLU A 13 -4.22 0.75 -21.98
N PRO A 14 -4.90 0.04 -22.92
CA PRO A 14 -5.53 -1.24 -22.60
C PRO A 14 -4.51 -2.24 -22.05
N PHE A 15 -4.88 -2.93 -20.97
CA PHE A 15 -4.03 -3.95 -20.38
C PHE A 15 -4.19 -5.29 -21.07
N HIS A 16 -3.09 -5.80 -21.62
CA HIS A 16 -3.00 -7.12 -22.25
C HIS A 16 -1.80 -7.88 -21.65
N PRO A 17 -2.02 -8.89 -20.81
CA PRO A 17 -0.92 -9.67 -20.26
C PRO A 17 -0.21 -10.48 -21.33
N LEU A 18 1.07 -10.76 -21.11
CA LEU A 18 1.91 -11.57 -21.99
C LEU A 18 1.40 -13.01 -22.11
N GLN A 19 0.82 -13.52 -21.04
CA GLN A 19 0.21 -14.85 -21.01
C GLN A 19 -1.26 -14.75 -20.61
N PRO A 20 -2.17 -15.44 -21.28
CA PRO A 20 -3.58 -15.42 -20.90
C PRO A 20 -3.76 -15.82 -19.42
N LYS A 21 -4.50 -15.01 -18.66
CA LYS A 21 -4.84 -15.23 -17.25
C LYS A 21 -3.67 -15.22 -16.25
N ILE A 22 -2.43 -14.97 -16.68
CA ILE A 22 -1.27 -14.83 -15.79
C ILE A 22 -0.75 -13.40 -15.92
N VAL A 23 -0.53 -12.73 -14.78
CA VAL A 23 0.10 -11.41 -14.71
C VAL A 23 1.36 -11.54 -13.88
N ARG A 24 2.49 -11.19 -14.47
CA ARG A 24 3.80 -11.14 -13.83
C ARG A 24 4.10 -9.70 -13.42
N MET A 25 4.25 -9.48 -12.13
CA MET A 25 4.45 -8.15 -11.56
C MET A 25 5.68 -8.12 -10.67
N TYR A 26 6.60 -7.20 -10.94
CA TYR A 26 7.74 -6.87 -10.09
C TYR A 26 7.57 -5.49 -9.49
N VAL A 27 7.82 -5.34 -8.21
CA VAL A 27 7.82 -4.04 -7.53
C VAL A 27 9.11 -3.90 -6.74
N CYS A 28 9.85 -2.82 -6.98
CA CYS A 28 11.05 -2.54 -6.21
C CYS A 28 10.70 -2.37 -4.73
N GLY A 29 11.38 -3.16 -3.90
CA GLY A 29 11.17 -3.20 -2.47
C GLY A 29 11.91 -2.12 -1.70
N VAL A 30 11.99 -2.29 -0.41
CA VAL A 30 12.60 -1.32 0.50
C VAL A 30 14.06 -1.66 0.78
N THR A 31 14.90 -0.62 0.98
CA THR A 31 16.22 -0.76 1.59
C THR A 31 16.04 -0.85 3.10
N VAL A 32 16.39 -1.98 3.69
CA VAL A 32 16.04 -2.33 5.07
C VAL A 32 17.07 -1.85 6.10
N TYR A 33 17.20 -0.53 6.25
CA TYR A 33 18.12 0.10 7.21
C TYR A 33 17.43 0.88 8.34
N ASP A 34 16.10 1.06 8.27
CA ASP A 34 15.29 1.77 9.26
C ASP A 34 13.82 1.35 9.18
N TYR A 35 12.99 1.77 10.15
CA TYR A 35 11.55 1.53 10.15
C TYR A 35 10.85 2.12 8.93
N SER A 36 9.79 1.45 8.49
CA SER A 36 8.98 1.88 7.36
C SER A 36 8.19 3.16 7.68
N HIS A 37 8.16 4.07 6.72
CA HIS A 37 7.35 5.29 6.80
C HIS A 37 6.09 5.18 5.94
N ILE A 38 5.17 6.13 6.09
CA ILE A 38 3.88 6.14 5.39
C ILE A 38 4.00 6.13 3.86
N GLY A 39 5.10 6.63 3.30
CA GLY A 39 5.39 6.52 1.86
C GLY A 39 5.63 5.06 1.42
N HIS A 40 6.32 4.26 2.23
CA HIS A 40 6.48 2.81 2.00
C HIS A 40 5.11 2.09 2.11
N ALA A 41 4.30 2.47 3.12
CA ALA A 41 2.94 1.95 3.26
C ALA A 41 2.11 2.22 2.01
N ARG A 42 2.15 3.46 1.47
CA ARG A 42 1.43 3.83 0.26
C ARG A 42 1.82 2.97 -0.94
N SER A 43 3.12 2.83 -1.18
CA SER A 43 3.61 2.01 -2.29
C SER A 43 3.16 0.56 -2.13
N ALA A 44 3.36 -0.04 -0.96
CA ALA A 44 2.97 -1.42 -0.70
C ALA A 44 1.46 -1.63 -0.87
N LEU A 45 0.64 -0.68 -0.38
CA LEU A 45 -0.81 -0.73 -0.47
C LEU A 45 -1.34 -0.63 -1.90
N VAL A 46 -0.77 0.26 -2.71
CA VAL A 46 -1.17 0.42 -4.11
C VAL A 46 -1.02 -0.90 -4.88
N PHE A 47 0.12 -1.56 -4.73
CA PHE A 47 0.36 -2.83 -5.42
C PHE A 47 -0.40 -4.01 -4.81
N ASP A 48 -0.72 -3.98 -3.51
CA ASP A 48 -1.66 -4.94 -2.89
C ASP A 48 -3.06 -4.82 -3.50
N VAL A 49 -3.56 -3.60 -3.70
CA VAL A 49 -4.88 -3.37 -4.32
C VAL A 49 -4.88 -3.74 -5.80
N ILE A 50 -3.83 -3.40 -6.55
CA ILE A 50 -3.68 -3.83 -7.95
C ILE A 50 -3.73 -5.35 -8.04
N ARG A 51 -2.96 -6.05 -7.20
CA ARG A 51 -2.97 -7.51 -7.12
C ARG A 51 -4.36 -8.06 -6.80
N ARG A 52 -5.02 -7.54 -5.73
CA ARG A 52 -6.37 -7.98 -5.33
C ARG A 52 -7.39 -7.79 -6.43
N TYR A 53 -7.34 -6.66 -7.12
CA TYR A 53 -8.25 -6.40 -8.23
C TYR A 53 -8.02 -7.36 -9.40
N LEU A 54 -6.78 -7.56 -9.84
CA LEU A 54 -6.44 -8.51 -10.90
C LEU A 54 -6.90 -9.93 -10.54
N GLU A 55 -6.64 -10.39 -9.32
CA GLU A 55 -7.10 -11.69 -8.83
C GLU A 55 -8.63 -11.79 -8.81
N SER A 56 -9.34 -10.72 -8.40
CA SER A 56 -10.82 -10.69 -8.39
C SER A 56 -11.44 -10.76 -9.79
N THR A 57 -10.68 -10.41 -10.82
CA THR A 57 -11.09 -10.51 -12.24
C THR A 57 -10.62 -11.79 -12.91
N GLY A 58 -10.05 -12.73 -12.13
CA GLY A 58 -9.71 -14.08 -12.59
C GLY A 58 -8.29 -14.25 -13.12
N TYR A 59 -7.40 -13.27 -12.89
CA TYR A 59 -5.98 -13.45 -13.16
C TYR A 59 -5.27 -14.17 -12.01
N GLN A 60 -4.30 -15.01 -12.35
CA GLN A 60 -3.26 -15.45 -11.43
C GLN A 60 -2.14 -14.41 -11.45
N VAL A 61 -1.77 -13.87 -10.29
CA VAL A 61 -0.73 -12.83 -10.19
C VAL A 61 0.54 -13.42 -9.57
N GLU A 62 1.61 -13.48 -10.37
CA GLU A 62 2.97 -13.79 -9.91
C GLU A 62 3.62 -12.48 -9.45
N PHE A 63 3.52 -12.19 -8.17
CA PHE A 63 4.01 -10.95 -7.59
C PHE A 63 5.35 -11.14 -6.90
N VAL A 64 6.38 -10.44 -7.37
CA VAL A 64 7.74 -10.42 -6.80
C VAL A 64 8.05 -9.04 -6.27
N LYS A 65 8.56 -8.96 -5.04
CA LYS A 65 9.00 -7.74 -4.39
C LYS A 65 10.26 -8.02 -3.59
N ASN A 66 11.35 -7.33 -3.87
CA ASN A 66 12.63 -7.61 -3.23
C ASN A 66 12.84 -6.89 -1.90
N PHE A 67 13.84 -7.33 -1.16
CA PHE A 67 14.52 -6.53 -0.14
C PHE A 67 15.93 -6.21 -0.59
N THR A 68 16.29 -4.93 -0.57
CA THR A 68 17.69 -4.50 -0.66
C THR A 68 18.29 -4.59 0.73
N ASP A 69 19.06 -5.66 0.96
CA ASP A 69 19.66 -6.01 2.25
C ASP A 69 21.19 -5.82 2.26
N VAL A 70 21.75 -5.21 1.21
CA VAL A 70 23.12 -4.71 1.13
C VAL A 70 23.15 -3.36 0.42
N ASP A 71 23.60 -2.30 1.12
CA ASP A 71 23.65 -0.92 0.60
C ASP A 71 24.56 -0.06 1.48
N ASP A 72 25.05 1.07 0.97
CA ASP A 72 25.86 2.03 1.74
C ASP A 72 25.16 2.53 3.01
N LYS A 73 23.82 2.72 2.97
CA LYS A 73 23.02 3.15 4.14
C LYS A 73 22.95 2.05 5.20
N ILE A 74 22.84 0.79 4.78
CA ILE A 74 22.82 -0.37 5.68
C ILE A 74 24.16 -0.49 6.39
N ILE A 75 25.27 -0.43 5.64
CA ILE A 75 26.64 -0.51 6.17
C ILE A 75 26.88 0.60 7.20
N LYS A 76 26.56 1.84 6.81
CA LYS A 76 26.68 2.98 7.73
C LYS A 76 25.86 2.79 9.00
N ARG A 77 24.60 2.39 8.88
CA ARG A 77 23.70 2.22 10.04
C ARG A 77 24.13 1.06 10.94
N ALA A 78 24.61 -0.04 10.36
CA ALA A 78 25.14 -1.18 11.11
C ALA A 78 26.37 -0.77 11.94
N ASN A 79 27.30 -0.03 11.33
CA ASN A 79 28.47 0.52 12.01
C ASN A 79 28.10 1.48 13.14
N GLU A 80 27.12 2.39 12.92
CA GLU A 80 26.61 3.30 13.95
C GLU A 80 26.01 2.56 15.15
N GLN A 81 25.40 1.39 14.93
CA GLN A 81 24.78 0.58 15.98
C GLN A 81 25.70 -0.51 16.54
N GLY A 82 26.89 -0.68 15.99
CA GLY A 82 27.84 -1.72 16.43
C GLY A 82 27.34 -3.15 16.19
N VAL A 83 26.53 -3.38 15.14
CA VAL A 83 25.97 -4.68 14.77
C VAL A 83 26.38 -5.09 13.34
N SER A 84 26.20 -6.36 12.99
CA SER A 84 26.40 -6.80 11.60
C SER A 84 25.27 -6.29 10.68
N CYS A 85 25.57 -6.15 9.37
CA CYS A 85 24.55 -5.83 8.37
C CYS A 85 23.40 -6.86 8.37
N GLU A 86 23.72 -8.13 8.51
CA GLU A 86 22.73 -9.22 8.59
C GLU A 86 21.78 -9.06 9.78
N THR A 87 22.32 -8.78 10.98
CA THR A 87 21.51 -8.55 12.18
C THR A 87 20.60 -7.31 12.01
N LEU A 88 21.14 -6.24 11.43
CA LEU A 88 20.38 -5.01 11.17
C LEU A 88 19.23 -5.28 10.20
N THR A 89 19.51 -5.88 9.06
CA THR A 89 18.52 -6.11 8.00
C THR A 89 17.47 -7.11 8.42
N ALA A 90 17.82 -8.18 9.14
CA ALA A 90 16.86 -9.13 9.71
C ALA A 90 15.84 -8.44 10.62
N LYS A 91 16.31 -7.53 11.51
CA LYS A 91 15.46 -6.73 12.38
C LYS A 91 14.46 -5.88 11.58
N TYR A 92 14.92 -5.16 10.55
CA TYR A 92 14.05 -4.25 9.80
C TYR A 92 13.16 -4.95 8.78
N ILE A 93 13.54 -6.13 8.27
CA ILE A 93 12.65 -7.00 7.50
C ILE A 93 11.49 -7.49 8.37
N GLN A 94 11.79 -7.97 9.60
CA GLN A 94 10.75 -8.39 10.52
C GLN A 94 9.81 -7.23 10.87
N ALA A 95 10.36 -6.05 11.18
CA ALA A 95 9.59 -4.86 11.44
C ALA A 95 8.71 -4.42 10.24
N TYR A 96 9.22 -4.58 9.01
CA TYR A 96 8.46 -4.33 7.80
C TYR A 96 7.24 -5.25 7.69
N TYR A 97 7.40 -6.56 7.93
CA TYR A 97 6.28 -7.50 7.90
C TYR A 97 5.21 -7.15 8.92
N GLU A 98 5.60 -6.86 10.16
CA GLU A 98 4.67 -6.44 11.22
C GLU A 98 3.89 -5.18 10.84
N ASP A 99 4.57 -4.18 10.26
CA ASP A 99 3.95 -2.94 9.84
C ASP A 99 2.98 -3.15 8.65
N MET A 100 3.32 -4.03 7.70
CA MET A 100 2.45 -4.36 6.57
C MET A 100 1.24 -5.20 6.99
N GLU A 101 1.42 -6.13 7.92
CA GLU A 101 0.34 -6.93 8.49
C GLU A 101 -0.72 -6.05 9.18
N ARG A 102 -0.28 -5.09 10.00
CA ARG A 102 -1.17 -4.11 10.65
C ARG A 102 -2.01 -3.31 9.66
N LEU A 103 -1.51 -3.10 8.45
CA LEU A 103 -2.22 -2.44 7.36
C LEU A 103 -3.05 -3.42 6.50
N GLY A 104 -3.08 -4.71 6.83
CA GLY A 104 -3.76 -5.74 6.05
C GLY A 104 -3.18 -5.91 4.63
N ILE A 105 -1.91 -5.56 4.43
CA ILE A 105 -1.19 -5.73 3.17
C ILE A 105 -0.64 -7.15 3.10
N ARG A 106 -0.95 -7.87 2.03
CA ARG A 106 -0.53 -9.25 1.83
C ARG A 106 0.93 -9.32 1.36
N GLN A 107 1.66 -10.31 1.84
CA GLN A 107 3.01 -10.58 1.35
C GLN A 107 3.00 -10.89 -0.16
N ALA A 108 4.09 -10.56 -0.85
CA ALA A 108 4.26 -10.91 -2.25
C ALA A 108 4.41 -12.44 -2.42
N SER A 109 4.23 -12.94 -3.64
CA SER A 109 4.41 -14.38 -3.91
C SER A 109 5.87 -14.84 -3.72
N LYS A 110 6.80 -13.90 -3.94
CA LYS A 110 8.24 -14.06 -3.73
C LYS A 110 8.82 -12.75 -3.21
N GLU A 111 9.66 -12.83 -2.17
CA GLU A 111 10.32 -11.65 -1.57
C GLU A 111 11.83 -11.92 -1.44
N PRO A 112 12.56 -11.96 -2.60
CA PRO A 112 13.98 -12.28 -2.61
C PRO A 112 14.82 -11.16 -1.98
N LYS A 113 15.95 -11.56 -1.37
CA LYS A 113 16.98 -10.64 -0.87
C LYS A 113 18.11 -10.52 -1.87
N ALA A 114 18.71 -9.33 -1.99
CA ALA A 114 19.84 -9.10 -2.88
C ALA A 114 21.03 -10.01 -2.53
N THR A 115 21.32 -10.21 -1.24
CA THR A 115 22.43 -11.05 -0.77
C THR A 115 22.31 -12.54 -1.17
N GLU A 116 21.11 -13.03 -1.43
CA GLU A 116 20.85 -14.40 -1.89
C GLU A 116 21.00 -14.56 -3.41
N HIS A 117 21.31 -13.48 -4.15
CA HIS A 117 21.29 -13.44 -5.62
C HIS A 117 22.62 -12.97 -6.25
N MET A 118 23.72 -13.03 -5.49
CA MET A 118 25.03 -12.53 -5.97
C MET A 118 25.49 -13.21 -7.26
N THR A 119 25.28 -14.51 -7.41
CA THR A 119 25.61 -15.24 -8.65
C THR A 119 24.84 -14.73 -9.85
N ASP A 120 23.55 -14.39 -9.69
CA ASP A 120 22.73 -13.87 -10.78
C ASP A 120 23.16 -12.45 -11.15
N ILE A 121 23.49 -11.63 -10.14
CA ILE A 121 23.99 -10.24 -10.30
C ILE A 121 25.34 -10.23 -11.03
N VAL A 122 26.28 -11.06 -10.60
CA VAL A 122 27.60 -11.20 -11.26
C VAL A 122 27.43 -11.64 -12.71
N ARG A 123 26.59 -12.64 -12.99
CA ARG A 123 26.32 -13.14 -14.35
C ARG A 123 25.73 -12.06 -15.24
N LEU A 124 24.78 -11.27 -14.73
CA LEU A 124 24.17 -10.16 -15.49
C LEU A 124 25.22 -9.09 -15.79
N THR A 125 26.04 -8.72 -14.81
CA THR A 125 27.14 -7.77 -14.95
C THR A 125 28.18 -8.24 -15.98
N GLU A 126 28.59 -9.51 -15.93
CA GLU A 126 29.48 -10.09 -16.95
C GLU A 126 28.89 -10.01 -18.36
N THR A 127 27.59 -10.25 -18.49
CA THR A 127 26.89 -10.13 -19.78
C THR A 127 26.98 -8.72 -20.34
N LEU A 128 26.79 -7.70 -19.51
CA LEU A 128 26.90 -6.30 -19.88
C LEU A 128 28.33 -5.92 -20.28
N VAL A 129 29.33 -6.41 -19.54
CA VAL A 129 30.75 -6.22 -19.89
C VAL A 129 31.09 -6.88 -21.22
N LYS A 130 30.68 -8.14 -21.45
CA LYS A 130 30.90 -8.87 -22.70
C LYS A 130 30.23 -8.18 -23.90
N LYS A 131 29.10 -7.52 -23.71
CA LYS A 131 28.40 -6.73 -24.74
C LYS A 131 28.99 -5.33 -24.94
N GLY A 132 30.01 -4.94 -24.16
CA GLY A 132 30.65 -3.63 -24.22
C GLY A 132 29.80 -2.48 -23.71
N LEU A 133 28.71 -2.78 -22.95
CA LEU A 133 27.85 -1.78 -22.29
C LEU A 133 28.35 -1.40 -20.89
N ALA A 134 29.35 -2.11 -20.39
CA ALA A 134 29.96 -1.85 -19.10
C ALA A 134 31.50 -1.96 -19.19
N TYR A 135 32.18 -1.32 -18.26
CA TYR A 135 33.65 -1.33 -18.18
C TYR A 135 34.13 -1.44 -16.74
N GLN A 136 35.33 -2.00 -16.58
CA GLN A 136 35.97 -2.19 -15.28
C GLN A 136 37.00 -1.08 -15.01
N VAL A 137 37.05 -0.60 -13.76
CA VAL A 137 38.10 0.30 -13.26
C VAL A 137 38.42 -0.08 -11.80
N ASP A 138 39.65 -0.46 -11.51
CA ASP A 138 40.17 -0.72 -10.14
C ASP A 138 39.28 -1.65 -9.26
N GLY A 139 38.64 -2.64 -9.86
CA GLY A 139 37.74 -3.57 -9.17
C GLY A 139 36.29 -3.14 -9.12
N ASP A 140 35.97 -1.92 -9.51
CA ASP A 140 34.59 -1.44 -9.75
C ASP A 140 34.16 -1.77 -11.19
N VAL A 141 32.87 -1.97 -11.42
CA VAL A 141 32.30 -2.11 -12.77
C VAL A 141 31.18 -1.06 -12.93
N TYR A 142 31.28 -0.28 -13.98
CA TYR A 142 30.31 0.77 -14.30
C TYR A 142 29.58 0.46 -15.61
N PHE A 143 28.28 0.76 -15.65
CA PHE A 143 27.50 0.80 -16.88
C PHE A 143 27.83 2.09 -17.64
N GLU A 144 28.11 1.99 -18.94
CA GLU A 144 28.45 3.13 -19.81
C GLU A 144 27.16 3.66 -20.46
N VAL A 145 26.54 4.66 -19.85
CA VAL A 145 25.22 5.19 -20.23
C VAL A 145 25.19 5.65 -21.69
N ALA A 146 26.27 6.28 -22.20
CA ALA A 146 26.37 6.76 -23.56
C ALA A 146 26.25 5.65 -24.64
N LYS A 147 26.45 4.37 -24.27
CA LYS A 147 26.33 3.23 -25.19
C LYS A 147 24.92 2.64 -25.29
N TYR A 148 24.00 3.08 -24.43
CA TYR A 148 22.62 2.62 -24.47
C TYR A 148 21.70 3.71 -25.03
N SER A 149 21.33 3.59 -26.29
CA SER A 149 20.57 4.61 -27.04
C SER A 149 19.15 4.89 -26.50
N GLY A 150 18.60 3.95 -25.71
CA GLY A 150 17.28 4.09 -25.11
C GLY A 150 17.25 4.81 -23.75
N TYR A 151 18.39 5.29 -23.26
CA TYR A 151 18.46 5.93 -21.95
C TYR A 151 17.69 7.26 -21.90
N GLY A 152 16.88 7.43 -20.84
CA GLY A 152 16.02 8.61 -20.68
C GLY A 152 14.59 8.43 -21.19
N HIS A 153 14.25 7.28 -21.81
CA HIS A 153 12.90 7.05 -22.36
C HIS A 153 11.82 6.94 -21.29
N LEU A 154 12.08 6.32 -20.15
CA LEU A 154 11.11 6.22 -19.05
C LEU A 154 10.91 7.57 -18.35
N SER A 155 12.02 8.22 -17.99
CA SER A 155 12.02 9.47 -17.25
C SER A 155 11.68 10.69 -18.08
N LYS A 156 11.61 10.57 -19.42
CA LYS A 156 11.42 11.67 -20.37
C LYS A 156 12.51 12.74 -20.29
N ARG A 157 13.70 12.35 -19.84
CA ARG A 157 14.85 13.24 -19.68
C ARG A 157 15.84 13.06 -20.81
N LYS A 158 16.35 14.16 -21.33
CA LYS A 158 17.44 14.11 -22.30
C LYS A 158 18.78 13.96 -21.58
N LEU A 159 19.70 13.22 -22.19
CA LEU A 159 21.02 12.94 -21.60
C LEU A 159 21.80 14.23 -21.32
N GLU A 160 21.69 15.22 -22.24
CA GLU A 160 22.34 16.52 -22.14
C GLU A 160 21.86 17.32 -20.93
N ASP A 161 20.53 17.29 -20.65
CA ASP A 161 19.93 17.99 -19.51
C ASP A 161 20.35 17.33 -18.17
N LEU A 162 20.54 16.01 -18.18
CA LEU A 162 21.00 15.25 -17.02
C LEU A 162 22.47 15.54 -16.70
N GLN A 163 23.31 15.69 -17.71
CA GLN A 163 24.73 16.06 -17.54
C GLN A 163 24.89 17.47 -16.97
N ALA A 164 24.08 18.42 -17.42
CA ALA A 164 24.08 19.79 -16.92
C ALA A 164 23.60 19.94 -15.49
N GLY A 165 22.72 19.03 -15.02
CA GLY A 165 22.10 19.04 -13.67
C GLY A 165 22.77 18.12 -12.64
N ALA A 166 23.77 17.36 -13.01
CA ALA A 166 24.39 16.35 -12.15
C ALA A 166 25.23 17.00 -11.02
N ARG A 167 24.61 17.20 -9.86
CA ARG A 167 25.29 17.41 -8.56
C ARG A 167 25.78 16.05 -8.01
N VAL A 168 26.55 15.30 -8.78
CA VAL A 168 27.16 14.04 -8.33
C VAL A 168 28.59 14.37 -7.92
N GLU A 169 29.06 13.85 -6.77
CA GLU A 169 30.49 13.81 -6.49
C GLU A 169 31.18 13.19 -7.69
N VAL A 170 32.06 13.94 -8.29
CA VAL A 170 32.75 13.57 -9.53
C VAL A 170 33.74 12.45 -9.15
N ASP A 171 33.37 11.21 -9.40
CA ASP A 171 34.33 10.10 -9.37
C ASP A 171 35.10 10.15 -10.68
N GLU A 172 36.32 10.66 -10.62
CA GLU A 172 37.23 10.82 -11.77
C GLU A 172 37.55 9.50 -12.48
N ARG A 173 37.29 8.37 -11.88
CA ARG A 173 37.44 7.03 -12.48
C ARG A 173 36.36 6.70 -13.50
N LYS A 174 35.21 7.40 -13.46
CA LYS A 174 34.14 7.21 -14.41
C LYS A 174 34.42 7.90 -15.74
N ARG A 175 34.06 7.27 -16.86
CA ARG A 175 34.14 7.86 -18.19
C ARG A 175 33.14 9.01 -18.37
N SER A 176 31.99 8.93 -17.69
CA SER A 176 30.98 9.98 -17.65
C SER A 176 30.36 10.06 -16.24
N PRO A 177 30.00 11.27 -15.75
CA PRO A 177 29.27 11.41 -14.48
C PRO A 177 27.96 10.64 -14.43
N MET A 178 27.35 10.34 -15.58
CA MET A 178 26.11 9.60 -15.71
C MET A 178 26.28 8.09 -15.56
N ASP A 179 27.50 7.57 -15.70
CA ASP A 179 27.76 6.15 -15.55
C ASP A 179 27.48 5.72 -14.10
N PHE A 180 26.92 4.54 -13.94
CA PHE A 180 26.50 4.06 -12.63
C PHE A 180 27.08 2.68 -12.32
N ALA A 181 27.31 2.43 -11.02
CA ALA A 181 27.95 1.20 -10.58
C ALA A 181 27.03 -0.01 -10.76
N LEU A 182 27.58 -1.07 -11.33
CA LEU A 182 27.01 -2.43 -11.37
C LEU A 182 27.63 -3.29 -10.27
N TRP A 183 28.95 -3.13 -10.02
CA TRP A 183 29.71 -3.78 -8.99
C TRP A 183 30.65 -2.78 -8.33
N LYS A 184 30.75 -2.79 -7.01
CA LYS A 184 31.61 -1.92 -6.23
C LYS A 184 32.62 -2.77 -5.47
N ARG A 185 33.90 -2.47 -5.59
CA ARG A 185 34.94 -3.06 -4.76
C ARG A 185 34.66 -2.81 -3.28
N SER A 186 34.68 -3.84 -2.47
CA SER A 186 34.49 -3.72 -1.01
C SER A 186 35.69 -3.07 -0.34
N LYS A 187 35.38 -2.22 0.64
CA LYS A 187 36.37 -1.68 1.57
C LYS A 187 36.60 -2.66 2.73
N PRO A 188 37.73 -2.58 3.44
CA PRO A 188 37.96 -3.40 4.63
C PRO A 188 36.80 -3.24 5.63
N GLY A 189 36.25 -4.39 6.09
CA GLY A 189 35.12 -4.41 7.03
C GLY A 189 33.72 -4.29 6.42
N GLU A 190 33.59 -4.08 5.11
CA GLU A 190 32.29 -4.12 4.41
C GLU A 190 31.92 -5.57 4.03
N PRO A 191 30.62 -5.90 3.90
CA PRO A 191 30.17 -7.14 3.26
C PRO A 191 30.78 -7.29 1.87
N SER A 192 31.21 -8.51 1.54
CA SER A 192 31.96 -8.77 0.32
C SER A 192 31.63 -10.13 -0.24
N TRP A 193 31.55 -10.20 -1.57
CA TRP A 193 31.37 -11.44 -2.35
C TRP A 193 32.40 -11.53 -3.45
N GLU A 194 32.79 -12.73 -3.80
CA GLU A 194 33.73 -13.00 -4.87
C GLU A 194 33.12 -12.67 -6.25
N SER A 195 33.91 -12.08 -7.12
CA SER A 195 33.54 -11.80 -8.50
C SER A 195 34.77 -11.86 -9.42
N PRO A 196 34.58 -11.91 -10.76
CA PRO A 196 35.69 -11.84 -11.71
C PRO A 196 36.51 -10.54 -11.64
N TRP A 197 35.96 -9.51 -10.98
CA TRP A 197 36.64 -8.20 -10.82
C TRP A 197 37.29 -8.05 -9.44
N GLY A 198 37.21 -9.06 -8.62
CA GLY A 198 37.66 -9.08 -7.22
C GLY A 198 36.54 -8.98 -6.21
N PRO A 199 36.87 -9.03 -4.91
CA PRO A 199 35.90 -8.95 -3.82
C PRO A 199 35.12 -7.62 -3.86
N GLY A 200 33.79 -7.72 -3.77
CA GLY A 200 32.95 -6.54 -3.87
C GLY A 200 31.50 -6.79 -3.52
N ARG A 201 30.65 -5.85 -3.86
CA ARG A 201 29.20 -5.87 -3.65
C ARG A 201 28.45 -5.22 -4.81
N PRO A 202 27.15 -5.52 -5.00
CA PRO A 202 26.40 -4.99 -6.11
C PRO A 202 26.20 -3.46 -6.02
N GLY A 203 26.04 -2.82 -7.19
CA GLY A 203 25.37 -1.54 -7.29
C GLY A 203 23.88 -1.70 -7.04
N TRP A 204 23.23 -0.68 -6.54
CA TRP A 204 21.82 -0.74 -6.13
C TRP A 204 20.84 -1.13 -7.25
N HIS A 205 21.11 -0.76 -8.50
CA HIS A 205 20.17 -0.94 -9.62
C HIS A 205 20.21 -2.36 -10.21
N ILE A 206 21.37 -3.03 -10.18
CA ILE A 206 21.53 -4.35 -10.80
C ILE A 206 20.82 -5.46 -10.02
N GLU A 207 20.57 -5.24 -8.72
CA GLU A 207 19.87 -6.17 -7.86
C GLU A 207 18.47 -6.49 -8.40
N CYS A 208 17.66 -5.44 -8.62
CA CYS A 208 16.30 -5.58 -9.12
C CYS A 208 16.26 -6.16 -10.54
N SER A 209 17.18 -5.75 -11.41
CA SER A 209 17.30 -6.33 -12.74
C SER A 209 17.58 -7.84 -12.70
N ALA A 210 18.53 -8.28 -11.87
CA ALA A 210 18.90 -9.70 -11.76
C ALA A 210 17.75 -10.54 -11.14
N MET A 211 17.15 -10.04 -10.06
CA MET A 211 16.06 -10.75 -9.37
C MET A 211 14.79 -10.83 -10.21
N SER A 212 14.40 -9.74 -10.87
CA SER A 212 13.20 -9.75 -11.74
C SER A 212 13.37 -10.70 -12.93
N ILE A 213 14.51 -10.66 -13.62
CA ILE A 213 14.81 -11.60 -14.72
C ILE A 213 14.76 -13.04 -14.24
N LYS A 214 15.33 -13.34 -13.06
CA LYS A 214 15.35 -14.69 -12.50
C LYS A 214 13.95 -15.25 -12.22
N TYR A 215 13.07 -14.45 -11.64
CA TYR A 215 11.76 -14.93 -11.19
C TYR A 215 10.63 -14.75 -12.22
N LEU A 216 10.71 -13.72 -13.07
CA LEU A 216 9.64 -13.36 -14.00
C LEU A 216 10.05 -13.50 -15.48
N GLY A 217 11.35 -13.76 -15.73
CA GLY A 217 11.89 -13.87 -17.09
C GLY A 217 12.36 -12.52 -17.63
N GLU A 218 12.91 -12.55 -18.86
CA GLU A 218 13.54 -11.39 -19.49
C GLU A 218 12.55 -10.27 -19.86
N THR A 219 11.29 -10.64 -20.02
CA THR A 219 10.15 -9.71 -20.25
C THR A 219 8.98 -10.13 -19.38
N PHE A 220 8.36 -9.17 -18.68
CA PHE A 220 7.18 -9.41 -17.83
C PHE A 220 6.14 -8.27 -17.96
N ASP A 221 4.98 -8.41 -17.30
CA ASP A 221 3.85 -7.53 -17.57
C ASP A 221 3.98 -6.16 -16.91
N ILE A 222 4.17 -6.12 -15.59
CA ILE A 222 4.11 -4.88 -14.80
C ILE A 222 5.38 -4.71 -13.97
N HIS A 223 6.03 -3.55 -14.12
CA HIS A 223 7.07 -3.08 -13.20
C HIS A 223 6.56 -1.85 -12.43
N GLY A 224 6.73 -1.85 -11.12
CA GLY A 224 6.18 -0.81 -10.28
C GLY A 224 7.08 -0.30 -9.16
N GLY A 225 6.71 0.87 -8.62
CA GLY A 225 7.37 1.50 -7.48
C GLY A 225 6.91 2.93 -7.22
N GLY A 226 7.60 3.66 -6.36
CA GLY A 226 7.38 5.09 -6.15
C GLY A 226 7.87 5.93 -7.33
N MET A 227 7.28 7.12 -7.53
CA MET A 227 7.73 8.06 -8.57
C MET A 227 9.21 8.49 -8.43
N ASP A 228 9.77 8.41 -7.23
CA ASP A 228 11.19 8.67 -6.98
C ASP A 228 12.11 7.61 -7.60
N LEU A 229 11.60 6.42 -7.88
CA LEU A 229 12.34 5.36 -8.54
C LEU A 229 12.38 5.50 -10.06
N ILE A 230 11.52 6.31 -10.68
CA ILE A 230 11.51 6.52 -12.13
C ILE A 230 12.93 6.85 -12.63
N PHE A 231 13.59 7.78 -11.92
CA PHE A 231 14.96 8.18 -12.21
C PHE A 231 15.74 8.38 -10.91
N PRO A 232 16.96 7.81 -10.79
CA PRO A 232 17.64 7.03 -11.84
C PRO A 232 17.33 5.52 -11.84
N HIS A 233 16.66 4.97 -10.81
CA HIS A 233 16.63 3.53 -10.52
C HIS A 233 16.01 2.70 -11.65
N HIS A 234 14.75 2.93 -12.01
CA HIS A 234 14.06 2.16 -13.05
C HIS A 234 14.61 2.43 -14.46
N GLU A 235 15.07 3.65 -14.72
CA GLU A 235 15.77 3.97 -15.97
C GLU A 235 17.04 3.12 -16.11
N ASN A 236 17.81 2.97 -15.02
CA ASN A 236 19.02 2.14 -14.98
C ASN A 236 18.69 0.65 -15.11
N GLU A 237 17.60 0.19 -14.51
CA GLU A 237 17.16 -1.20 -14.67
C GLU A 237 16.77 -1.52 -16.11
N ILE A 238 16.10 -0.60 -16.82
CA ILE A 238 15.83 -0.76 -18.27
C ILE A 238 17.12 -0.90 -19.05
N ALA A 239 18.08 0.01 -18.80
CA ALA A 239 19.36 0.00 -19.50
C ALA A 239 20.13 -1.31 -19.26
N GLN A 240 20.15 -1.80 -18.02
CA GLN A 240 20.78 -3.07 -17.65
C GLN A 240 20.08 -4.26 -18.30
N SER A 241 18.78 -4.38 -18.11
CA SER A 241 18.00 -5.56 -18.50
C SER A 241 17.86 -5.64 -20.02
N SER A 242 17.42 -4.56 -20.66
CA SER A 242 17.29 -4.52 -22.11
C SER A 242 18.65 -4.53 -22.82
N GLY A 243 19.66 -3.90 -22.25
CA GLY A 243 21.04 -3.96 -22.74
C GLY A 243 21.59 -5.40 -22.71
N ALA A 244 21.35 -6.12 -21.63
CA ALA A 244 21.82 -7.51 -21.48
C ALA A 244 21.04 -8.48 -22.37
N THR A 245 19.72 -8.35 -22.48
CA THR A 245 18.85 -9.32 -23.16
C THR A 245 18.55 -8.97 -24.63
N GLY A 246 18.55 -7.68 -24.97
CA GLY A 246 18.09 -7.17 -26.26
C GLY A 246 16.55 -7.17 -26.40
N LYS A 247 15.82 -7.37 -25.28
CA LYS A 247 14.35 -7.44 -25.23
C LYS A 247 13.77 -6.28 -24.42
N GLU A 248 12.49 -6.03 -24.61
CA GLU A 248 11.73 -5.16 -23.72
C GLU A 248 11.72 -5.77 -22.29
N PHE A 249 12.01 -4.95 -21.28
CA PHE A 249 12.14 -5.43 -19.91
C PHE A 249 10.77 -5.61 -19.24
N ALA A 250 9.90 -4.58 -19.26
CA ALA A 250 8.54 -4.65 -18.77
C ALA A 250 7.59 -3.86 -19.67
N ARG A 251 6.36 -4.39 -19.88
CA ARG A 251 5.37 -3.76 -20.77
C ARG A 251 4.70 -2.54 -20.16
N TYR A 252 4.37 -2.60 -18.87
CA TYR A 252 3.68 -1.53 -18.16
C TYR A 252 4.50 -1.08 -16.97
N TRP A 253 4.69 0.23 -16.88
CA TRP A 253 5.40 0.89 -15.78
C TRP A 253 4.43 1.69 -14.93
N ILE A 254 4.22 1.27 -13.68
CA ILE A 254 3.26 1.88 -12.76
C ILE A 254 4.01 2.56 -11.61
N HIS A 255 3.75 3.86 -11.40
CA HIS A 255 4.41 4.61 -10.34
C HIS A 255 3.38 5.32 -9.47
N ASN A 256 3.48 5.12 -8.15
CA ASN A 256 2.66 5.82 -7.19
C ASN A 256 3.28 7.16 -6.78
N GLY A 257 2.41 8.16 -6.59
CA GLY A 257 2.81 9.50 -6.16
C GLY A 257 3.34 9.56 -4.73
N PHE A 258 3.93 10.71 -4.38
CA PHE A 258 4.51 10.95 -3.06
C PHE A 258 3.44 11.16 -1.98
N VAL A 259 3.78 10.78 -0.74
CA VAL A 259 3.10 11.32 0.45
C VAL A 259 3.80 12.60 0.85
N GLN A 260 3.02 13.63 1.06
CA GLN A 260 3.44 14.97 1.47
C GLN A 260 2.90 15.26 2.87
N THR A 261 3.44 16.25 3.54
CA THR A 261 2.91 16.81 4.79
C THR A 261 2.90 18.31 4.65
N ASN A 262 1.73 18.94 4.78
CA ASN A 262 1.55 20.38 4.51
C ASN A 262 2.03 20.77 3.10
N GLN A 263 1.73 19.96 2.09
CA GLN A 263 2.12 20.14 0.68
C GLN A 263 3.65 20.10 0.45
N GLU A 264 4.43 19.73 1.46
CA GLU A 264 5.88 19.55 1.33
C GLU A 264 6.25 18.08 1.35
N LYS A 265 7.29 17.71 0.58
CA LYS A 265 7.80 16.33 0.58
C LYS A 265 8.29 15.97 1.98
N MET A 266 7.86 14.81 2.48
CA MET A 266 8.36 14.30 3.76
C MET A 266 9.86 14.07 3.72
N SER A 267 10.56 14.58 4.74
CA SER A 267 11.99 14.30 4.97
C SER A 267 12.33 14.30 6.45
N LYS A 268 13.32 13.49 6.83
CA LYS A 268 13.82 13.45 8.22
C LYS A 268 14.41 14.79 8.66
N SER A 269 15.03 15.54 7.73
CA SER A 269 15.63 16.84 8.01
C SER A 269 14.61 17.94 8.31
N LEU A 270 13.38 17.81 7.79
CA LEU A 270 12.28 18.75 8.03
C LEU A 270 11.44 18.40 9.27
N GLY A 271 11.71 17.25 9.93
CA GLY A 271 10.93 16.81 11.08
C GLY A 271 9.45 16.46 10.76
N ASN A 272 9.09 16.39 9.48
CA ASN A 272 7.75 16.06 8.99
C ASN A 272 7.63 14.60 8.51
N PHE A 273 8.51 13.74 9.00
CA PHE A 273 8.62 12.34 8.64
C PHE A 273 7.90 11.48 9.69
N PHE A 274 6.99 10.62 9.24
CA PHE A 274 6.22 9.73 10.12
C PHE A 274 6.46 8.28 9.75
N THR A 275 6.96 7.50 10.71
CA THR A 275 6.98 6.03 10.59
C THR A 275 5.56 5.48 10.79
N ILE A 276 5.31 4.30 10.25
CA ILE A 276 4.03 3.61 10.45
C ILE A 276 3.82 3.39 11.96
N ARG A 277 4.86 2.97 12.69
CA ARG A 277 4.80 2.70 14.14
C ARG A 277 4.43 3.93 14.95
N GLU A 278 5.03 5.09 14.67
CA GLU A 278 4.67 6.35 15.33
C GLU A 278 3.20 6.74 15.12
N ILE A 279 2.64 6.45 13.92
CA ILE A 279 1.21 6.69 13.66
C ILE A 279 0.35 5.78 14.54
N PHE A 280 0.70 4.50 14.64
CA PHE A 280 -0.01 3.54 15.50
C PHE A 280 0.13 3.88 16.98
N GLU A 281 1.31 4.29 17.44
CA GLU A 281 1.57 4.69 18.84
C GLU A 281 0.81 5.98 19.24
N LYS A 282 0.70 6.93 18.30
CA LYS A 282 -0.02 8.19 18.54
C LYS A 282 -1.53 8.07 18.34
N SER A 283 -1.99 6.96 17.76
CA SER A 283 -3.40 6.74 17.51
C SER A 283 -4.18 6.56 18.81
N LYS A 284 -5.40 7.11 18.84
CA LYS A 284 -6.37 6.92 19.94
C LYS A 284 -7.27 5.71 19.71
N TRP A 285 -7.14 5.04 18.57
CA TRP A 285 -7.99 3.92 18.14
C TRP A 285 -7.26 2.60 18.37
N SER A 286 -8.01 1.48 18.35
CA SER A 286 -7.41 0.16 18.36
C SER A 286 -6.47 -0.03 17.14
N GLN A 287 -5.59 -1.02 17.21
CA GLN A 287 -4.66 -1.26 16.10
C GLN A 287 -5.41 -1.62 14.81
N ASP A 288 -6.45 -2.44 14.88
CA ASP A 288 -7.24 -2.86 13.72
C ASP A 288 -7.94 -1.66 13.07
N VAL A 289 -8.57 -0.81 13.87
CA VAL A 289 -9.20 0.43 13.40
C VAL A 289 -8.17 1.38 12.81
N THR A 290 -7.01 1.57 13.45
CA THR A 290 -5.94 2.42 12.93
C THR A 290 -5.43 1.93 11.59
N GLY A 291 -5.24 0.61 11.43
CA GLY A 291 -4.82 0.00 10.18
C GLY A 291 -5.81 0.23 9.04
N GLU A 292 -7.12 0.03 9.31
CA GLU A 292 -8.16 0.24 8.29
C GLU A 292 -8.36 1.73 7.96
N VAL A 293 -8.26 2.63 8.94
CA VAL A 293 -8.30 4.09 8.73
C VAL A 293 -7.14 4.54 7.85
N LEU A 294 -5.91 4.09 8.14
CA LEU A 294 -4.75 4.37 7.31
C LEU A 294 -4.93 3.83 5.90
N ARG A 295 -5.44 2.61 5.75
CA ARG A 295 -5.72 2.00 4.47
C ARG A 295 -6.75 2.82 3.68
N TYR A 296 -7.87 3.19 4.30
CA TYR A 296 -8.89 4.02 3.68
C TYR A 296 -8.32 5.38 3.24
N PHE A 297 -7.58 6.05 4.12
CA PHE A 297 -6.91 7.32 3.82
C PHE A 297 -5.98 7.20 2.62
N LEU A 298 -5.10 6.20 2.59
CA LEU A 298 -4.14 6.00 1.51
C LEU A 298 -4.82 5.70 0.15
N LEU A 299 -6.05 5.17 0.15
CA LEU A 299 -6.86 4.88 -1.04
C LEU A 299 -7.80 6.02 -1.43
N SER A 300 -7.94 7.07 -0.62
CA SER A 300 -8.85 8.20 -0.88
C SER A 300 -8.41 9.11 -2.02
N THR A 301 -7.15 8.99 -2.44
CA THR A 301 -6.57 9.72 -3.58
C THR A 301 -6.08 8.71 -4.62
N HIS A 302 -6.22 9.07 -5.91
CA HIS A 302 -5.69 8.24 -6.99
C HIS A 302 -4.20 7.96 -6.78
N TYR A 303 -3.77 6.72 -7.00
CA TYR A 303 -2.41 6.30 -6.65
C TYR A 303 -1.32 7.16 -7.31
N HIS A 304 -1.57 7.67 -8.51
CA HIS A 304 -0.63 8.49 -9.27
C HIS A 304 -0.50 9.93 -8.73
N GLY A 305 -1.53 10.45 -8.04
CA GLY A 305 -1.52 11.80 -7.48
C GLY A 305 -0.74 11.90 -6.16
N PRO A 306 -0.28 13.08 -5.76
CA PRO A 306 0.27 13.30 -4.43
C PRO A 306 -0.83 13.13 -3.36
N LEU A 307 -0.45 12.71 -2.17
CA LEU A 307 -1.34 12.54 -1.02
C LEU A 307 -0.79 13.35 0.16
N ASP A 308 -1.60 14.27 0.67
CA ASP A 308 -1.20 15.10 1.81
C ASP A 308 -1.64 14.45 3.14
N PHE A 309 -0.66 14.09 3.97
CA PHE A 309 -0.87 13.43 5.25
C PHE A 309 -1.06 14.45 6.36
N SER A 310 -2.18 14.35 7.07
CA SER A 310 -2.45 15.13 8.28
C SER A 310 -3.31 14.33 9.27
N GLY A 311 -3.26 14.71 10.55
CA GLY A 311 -4.13 14.13 11.57
C GLY A 311 -5.63 14.34 11.25
N GLN A 312 -5.97 15.49 10.67
CA GLN A 312 -7.32 15.80 10.22
C GLN A 312 -7.81 14.84 9.13
N ALA A 313 -6.98 14.55 8.13
CA ALA A 313 -7.31 13.62 7.05
C ALA A 313 -7.55 12.19 7.57
N LEU A 314 -6.84 11.78 8.62
CA LEU A 314 -7.09 10.49 9.28
C LEU A 314 -8.43 10.49 10.03
N GLU A 315 -8.80 11.58 10.72
CA GLU A 315 -10.10 11.70 11.39
C GLU A 315 -11.25 11.70 10.37
N GLU A 316 -11.09 12.35 9.22
CA GLU A 316 -12.07 12.31 8.13
C GLU A 316 -12.23 10.90 7.53
N ALA A 317 -11.11 10.18 7.34
CA ALA A 317 -11.13 8.79 6.92
C ALA A 317 -11.86 7.89 7.94
N LYS A 318 -11.61 8.11 9.23
CA LYS A 318 -12.30 7.40 10.31
C LYS A 318 -13.81 7.67 10.29
N GLN A 319 -14.23 8.92 10.19
CA GLN A 319 -15.65 9.27 10.11
C GLN A 319 -16.35 8.62 8.91
N ALA A 320 -15.67 8.57 7.76
CA ALA A 320 -16.18 7.89 6.58
C ALA A 320 -16.39 6.38 6.83
N LEU A 321 -15.44 5.72 7.47
CA LEU A 321 -15.53 4.31 7.86
C LEU A 321 -16.62 4.08 8.91
N GLU A 322 -16.75 4.94 9.92
CA GLU A 322 -17.84 4.88 10.91
C GLU A 322 -19.22 4.87 10.27
N GLY A 323 -19.38 5.62 9.18
CA GLY A 323 -20.62 5.58 8.41
C GLY A 323 -20.91 4.21 7.78
N PHE A 324 -19.90 3.47 7.33
CA PHE A 324 -20.08 2.10 6.82
C PHE A 324 -20.37 1.12 7.96
N TYR A 325 -19.62 1.19 9.03
CA TYR A 325 -19.82 0.28 10.17
C TYR A 325 -21.14 0.55 10.91
N GLY A 326 -21.59 1.83 10.94
CA GLY A 326 -22.93 2.16 11.41
C GLY A 326 -24.02 1.52 10.56
N LEU A 327 -23.86 1.45 9.22
CA LEU A 327 -24.74 0.67 8.37
C LEU A 327 -24.65 -0.83 8.67
N PHE A 328 -23.45 -1.39 8.84
CA PHE A 328 -23.28 -2.82 9.11
C PHE A 328 -23.98 -3.24 10.41
N ASN A 329 -23.99 -2.39 11.42
CA ASN A 329 -24.75 -2.59 12.64
C ASN A 329 -26.26 -2.59 12.39
N ARG A 330 -26.77 -1.62 11.62
CA ARG A 330 -28.17 -1.60 11.22
C ARG A 330 -28.57 -2.87 10.45
N LEU A 331 -27.67 -3.44 9.65
CA LEU A 331 -27.90 -4.70 8.94
C LEU A 331 -27.95 -5.93 9.86
N CYS A 332 -27.50 -5.82 11.10
CA CYS A 332 -27.61 -6.87 12.12
C CYS A 332 -28.87 -6.73 12.99
N GLU A 333 -29.62 -5.63 12.91
CA GLU A 333 -30.87 -5.42 13.65
C GLU A 333 -31.98 -6.35 13.14
N SER A 334 -33.04 -6.48 13.95
CA SER A 334 -34.23 -7.31 13.62
C SER A 334 -34.94 -6.82 12.36
N GLU A 335 -35.54 -7.76 11.64
CA GLU A 335 -36.35 -7.48 10.47
C GLU A 335 -37.61 -6.69 10.84
N SER A 336 -37.95 -5.67 10.05
CA SER A 336 -39.18 -4.89 10.21
C SER A 336 -40.14 -5.03 9.04
N SER A 337 -39.66 -5.37 7.84
CA SER A 337 -40.42 -5.45 6.59
C SER A 337 -39.56 -6.05 5.48
N THR A 338 -40.13 -6.41 4.34
CA THR A 338 -39.47 -6.98 3.15
C THR A 338 -39.62 -6.08 1.90
N VAL A 339 -40.18 -4.89 2.05
CA VAL A 339 -40.54 -4.02 0.92
C VAL A 339 -39.32 -3.64 0.08
N GLY A 340 -38.18 -3.41 0.72
CA GLY A 340 -36.92 -3.03 0.06
C GLY A 340 -36.23 -4.17 -0.70
N ASP A 341 -36.58 -5.42 -0.46
CA ASP A 341 -35.90 -6.59 -1.04
C ASP A 341 -35.95 -6.61 -2.57
N LYS A 342 -37.03 -6.10 -3.18
CA LYS A 342 -37.18 -6.08 -4.65
C LYS A 342 -36.19 -5.14 -5.36
N ASP A 343 -35.74 -4.09 -4.70
CA ASP A 343 -34.86 -3.06 -5.28
C ASP A 343 -33.38 -3.33 -4.96
N LEU A 344 -33.09 -4.17 -3.94
CA LEU A 344 -31.72 -4.47 -3.53
C LEU A 344 -30.86 -5.12 -4.62
N PRO A 345 -31.32 -6.15 -5.37
CA PRO A 345 -30.51 -6.77 -6.41
C PRO A 345 -30.05 -5.77 -7.48
N SER A 346 -30.93 -4.89 -7.94
CA SER A 346 -30.60 -3.87 -8.93
C SER A 346 -29.57 -2.86 -8.40
N SER A 347 -29.66 -2.51 -7.11
CA SER A 347 -28.69 -1.64 -6.45
C SER A 347 -27.32 -2.30 -6.32
N VAL A 348 -27.28 -3.60 -5.96
CA VAL A 348 -26.04 -4.38 -5.89
C VAL A 348 -25.37 -4.48 -7.27
N ASP A 349 -26.14 -4.83 -8.32
CA ASP A 349 -25.59 -5.01 -9.67
C ASP A 349 -25.07 -3.70 -10.25
N ARG A 350 -25.80 -2.60 -10.07
CA ARG A 350 -25.34 -1.26 -10.45
C ARG A 350 -24.03 -0.91 -9.74
N THR A 351 -23.94 -1.16 -8.44
CA THR A 351 -22.74 -0.85 -7.67
C THR A 351 -21.55 -1.70 -8.12
N ARG A 352 -21.75 -2.99 -8.36
CA ARG A 352 -20.70 -3.88 -8.91
C ARG A 352 -20.15 -3.37 -10.23
N GLU A 353 -21.05 -2.98 -11.14
CA GLU A 353 -20.65 -2.49 -12.45
C GLU A 353 -19.93 -1.14 -12.36
N SER A 354 -20.41 -0.21 -11.54
CA SER A 354 -19.77 1.10 -11.34
C SER A 354 -18.41 0.97 -10.65
N PHE A 355 -18.31 0.11 -9.62
CA PHE A 355 -17.05 -0.23 -8.97
C PHE A 355 -16.04 -0.83 -9.96
N ARG A 356 -16.49 -1.80 -10.77
CA ARG A 356 -15.66 -2.42 -11.81
C ARG A 356 -15.16 -1.38 -12.81
N LYS A 357 -16.03 -0.49 -13.32
CA LYS A 357 -15.64 0.60 -14.22
C LYS A 357 -14.62 1.54 -13.59
N ALA A 358 -14.76 1.86 -12.31
CA ALA A 358 -13.79 2.68 -11.58
C ALA A 358 -12.42 2.00 -11.53
N MET A 359 -12.39 0.73 -11.16
CA MET A 359 -11.13 -0.02 -11.07
C MET A 359 -10.51 -0.32 -12.44
N GLU A 360 -11.31 -0.55 -13.48
CA GLU A 360 -10.84 -0.69 -14.87
C GLU A 360 -10.28 0.61 -15.46
N ASN A 361 -10.56 1.74 -14.84
CA ASN A 361 -10.04 3.04 -15.23
C ASN A 361 -8.78 3.37 -14.41
N ASP A 362 -7.71 2.60 -14.60
CA ASP A 362 -6.41 2.85 -13.97
C ASP A 362 -6.47 2.71 -12.44
N PHE A 363 -7.14 1.66 -11.97
CA PHE A 363 -7.28 1.34 -10.52
C PHE A 363 -7.76 2.55 -9.70
N ASN A 364 -8.79 3.26 -10.17
CA ASN A 364 -9.28 4.50 -9.56
C ASN A 364 -10.03 4.23 -8.24
N THR A 365 -9.27 4.02 -7.17
CA THR A 365 -9.80 3.70 -5.84
C THR A 365 -10.68 4.80 -5.25
N PRO A 366 -10.41 6.13 -5.39
CA PRO A 366 -11.31 7.15 -4.87
C PRO A 366 -12.70 7.09 -5.52
N VAL A 367 -12.80 6.84 -6.83
CA VAL A 367 -14.09 6.65 -7.49
C VAL A 367 -14.77 5.36 -7.03
N ALA A 368 -14.01 4.26 -6.88
CA ALA A 368 -14.52 3.01 -6.35
C ALA A 368 -15.09 3.17 -4.93
N ILE A 369 -14.41 3.91 -4.05
CA ILE A 369 -14.89 4.25 -2.71
C ILE A 369 -16.15 5.11 -2.78
N ALA A 370 -16.23 6.08 -3.70
CA ALA A 370 -17.43 6.91 -3.89
C ALA A 370 -18.65 6.06 -4.29
N GLU A 371 -18.48 5.03 -5.13
CA GLU A 371 -19.56 4.11 -5.47
C GLU A 371 -20.01 3.27 -4.26
N LEU A 372 -19.08 2.86 -3.40
CA LEU A 372 -19.44 2.19 -2.13
C LEU A 372 -20.19 3.14 -1.17
N GLN A 373 -19.85 4.42 -1.13
CA GLN A 373 -20.60 5.43 -0.36
C GLN A 373 -22.03 5.63 -0.90
N ARG A 374 -22.21 5.63 -2.22
CA ARG A 374 -23.54 5.67 -2.85
C ARG A 374 -24.36 4.45 -2.48
N PHE A 375 -23.74 3.26 -2.58
CA PHE A 375 -24.39 2.02 -2.19
C PHE A 375 -24.78 2.03 -0.71
N ARG A 376 -23.95 2.59 0.18
CA ARG A 376 -24.28 2.78 1.58
C ARG A 376 -25.55 3.62 1.75
N SER A 377 -25.66 4.73 1.00
CA SER A 377 -26.84 5.57 1.03
C SER A 377 -28.09 4.82 0.54
N ASP A 378 -27.99 4.07 -0.54
CA ASP A 378 -29.10 3.31 -1.10
C ASP A 378 -29.56 2.23 -0.13
N VAL A 379 -28.66 1.44 0.45
CA VAL A 379 -28.98 0.39 1.43
C VAL A 379 -29.60 0.99 2.70
N ASN A 380 -29.16 2.17 3.16
CA ASN A 380 -29.82 2.85 4.29
C ASN A 380 -31.29 3.18 3.99
N LYS A 381 -31.59 3.69 2.77
CA LYS A 381 -32.99 3.95 2.35
C LYS A 381 -33.82 2.67 2.28
N LEU A 382 -33.22 1.58 1.76
CA LEU A 382 -33.89 0.28 1.72
C LEU A 382 -34.16 -0.28 3.12
N LEU A 383 -33.26 -0.06 4.08
CA LEU A 383 -33.48 -0.41 5.47
C LEU A 383 -34.61 0.40 6.11
N ASP A 384 -34.76 1.68 5.74
CA ASP A 384 -35.82 2.54 6.28
C ASP A 384 -37.23 2.09 5.85
N ILE A 385 -37.35 1.47 4.66
CA ILE A 385 -38.61 0.85 4.18
C ILE A 385 -38.75 -0.65 4.51
N GLY A 386 -37.66 -1.25 4.95
CA GLY A 386 -37.57 -2.64 5.42
C GLY A 386 -36.84 -3.57 4.46
N LEU A 387 -35.86 -4.28 5.00
CA LEU A 387 -35.15 -5.38 4.35
C LEU A 387 -35.29 -6.65 5.17
N SER A 388 -35.56 -7.77 4.49
CA SER A 388 -35.54 -9.09 5.10
C SER A 388 -34.16 -9.46 5.64
N THR A 389 -34.09 -10.45 6.50
CA THR A 389 -32.82 -11.02 6.97
C THR A 389 -31.93 -11.44 5.80
N GLN A 390 -32.52 -12.04 4.76
CA GLN A 390 -31.79 -12.44 3.55
C GLN A 390 -31.27 -11.20 2.78
N GLY A 391 -32.08 -10.15 2.60
CA GLY A 391 -31.67 -8.90 1.97
C GLY A 391 -30.53 -8.20 2.72
N ARG A 392 -30.61 -8.17 4.06
CA ARG A 392 -29.54 -7.63 4.92
C ARG A 392 -28.21 -8.39 4.76
N GLN A 393 -28.28 -9.73 4.71
CA GLN A 393 -27.10 -10.56 4.46
C GLN A 393 -26.50 -10.33 3.07
N GLN A 394 -27.35 -10.22 2.03
CA GLN A 394 -26.90 -9.91 0.67
C GLN A 394 -26.21 -8.55 0.57
N ALA A 395 -26.76 -7.51 1.20
CA ALA A 395 -26.15 -6.19 1.26
C ALA A 395 -24.79 -6.24 1.95
N ARG A 396 -24.70 -6.89 3.11
CA ARG A 396 -23.43 -7.07 3.85
C ARG A 396 -22.38 -7.82 3.04
N GLN A 397 -22.79 -8.90 2.36
CA GLN A 397 -21.90 -9.68 1.50
C GLN A 397 -21.38 -8.87 0.32
N ALA A 398 -22.23 -8.01 -0.30
CA ALA A 398 -21.80 -7.13 -1.37
C ALA A 398 -20.72 -6.13 -0.92
N PHE A 399 -20.89 -5.50 0.26
CA PHE A 399 -19.85 -4.63 0.84
C PHE A 399 -18.56 -5.39 1.14
N ARG A 400 -18.63 -6.57 1.77
CA ARG A 400 -17.43 -7.36 2.08
C ARG A 400 -16.69 -7.80 0.82
N MET A 401 -17.41 -8.19 -0.23
CA MET A 401 -16.81 -8.61 -1.51
C MET A 401 -16.12 -7.43 -2.21
N LEU A 402 -16.80 -6.31 -2.40
CA LEU A 402 -16.25 -5.14 -3.08
C LEU A 402 -15.17 -4.45 -2.22
N GLY A 403 -15.44 -4.29 -0.92
CA GLY A 403 -14.45 -3.77 0.03
C GLY A 403 -13.21 -4.64 0.14
N GLY A 404 -13.35 -5.97 0.03
CA GLY A 404 -12.24 -6.93 0.06
C GLY A 404 -11.22 -6.72 -1.05
N VAL A 405 -11.65 -6.22 -2.23
CA VAL A 405 -10.75 -5.81 -3.31
C VAL A 405 -9.86 -4.65 -2.86
N LEU A 406 -10.41 -3.72 -2.07
CA LEU A 406 -9.68 -2.62 -1.47
C LEU A 406 -9.01 -3.01 -0.14
N GLY A 407 -9.28 -4.22 0.39
CA GLY A 407 -8.89 -4.67 1.72
C GLY A 407 -9.59 -3.93 2.85
N LEU A 408 -10.78 -3.39 2.59
CA LEU A 408 -11.64 -2.68 3.53
C LEU A 408 -12.81 -3.57 3.98
N PHE A 409 -13.43 -3.23 5.12
CA PHE A 409 -14.63 -3.88 5.67
C PHE A 409 -14.43 -5.36 6.03
N GLN A 410 -13.20 -5.71 6.43
CA GLN A 410 -12.85 -7.09 6.79
C GLN A 410 -12.89 -7.34 8.31
N LEU A 411 -12.96 -6.29 9.11
CA LEU A 411 -13.11 -6.42 10.55
C LEU A 411 -14.46 -7.03 10.87
N ASP A 412 -14.49 -8.09 11.71
CA ASP A 412 -15.73 -8.81 12.00
C ASP A 412 -16.71 -7.98 12.84
N LEU A 413 -16.17 -7.21 13.76
CA LEU A 413 -16.88 -6.23 14.55
C LEU A 413 -15.96 -5.03 14.68
N TRP A 414 -16.27 -3.96 13.98
CA TRP A 414 -15.94 -2.70 14.58
C TRP A 414 -16.89 -2.54 15.74
N GLU A 415 -16.48 -3.02 16.88
CA GLU A 415 -17.18 -2.76 18.11
C GLU A 415 -17.06 -1.27 18.41
N TYR A 416 -17.80 -0.48 17.62
CA TYR A 416 -18.25 0.86 17.93
C TYR A 416 -17.19 1.87 18.40
N GLY A 417 -16.00 1.87 17.82
CA GLY A 417 -14.97 2.82 18.25
C GLY A 417 -14.57 2.65 19.72
N MET A 418 -14.73 1.44 20.27
CA MET A 418 -14.25 1.17 21.61
C MET A 418 -12.74 1.24 21.63
N ASN A 419 -12.24 2.37 22.08
CA ASN A 419 -10.99 2.41 22.77
C ASN A 419 -11.14 1.51 24.01
N LEU A 420 -10.65 0.29 23.91
CA LEU A 420 -10.26 -0.49 25.07
C LEU A 420 -9.00 0.15 25.62
N GLY A 421 -9.16 1.40 26.11
CA GLY A 421 -8.21 2.00 27.02
C GLY A 421 -7.99 1.00 28.12
N SER A 422 -6.77 0.57 28.27
CA SER A 422 -6.28 -0.30 29.32
C SER A 422 -6.96 0.00 30.66
N GLY A 423 -7.85 -0.89 31.07
CA GLY A 423 -8.30 -1.02 32.45
C GLY A 423 -9.30 0.00 32.94
N GLN A 424 -10.60 -0.20 32.61
CA GLN A 424 -11.68 0.09 33.55
C GLN A 424 -13.02 -0.49 33.01
N TYR A 425 -13.57 -1.46 33.75
CA TYR A 425 -14.94 -2.01 33.73
C TYR A 425 -15.67 -2.01 32.37
N GLN A 426 -15.49 -3.10 31.63
CA GLN A 426 -16.31 -3.40 30.46
C GLN A 426 -17.75 -3.73 30.89
N ILE A 427 -18.72 -2.94 30.43
CA ILE A 427 -20.13 -3.28 30.51
C ILE A 427 -20.50 -4.06 29.23
N SER A 428 -21.11 -5.24 29.39
CA SER A 428 -21.52 -6.09 28.24
C SER A 428 -22.65 -5.45 27.42
N GLY A 429 -22.83 -5.88 26.14
CA GLY A 429 -23.94 -5.44 25.30
C GLY A 429 -25.31 -5.74 25.97
N GLU A 430 -25.45 -6.92 26.56
CA GLU A 430 -26.66 -7.31 27.30
C GLU A 430 -26.93 -6.39 28.51
N GLU A 431 -25.87 -5.98 29.21
CA GLU A 431 -25.99 -5.06 30.34
C GLU A 431 -26.34 -3.63 29.90
N ILE A 432 -25.86 -3.19 28.72
CA ILE A 432 -26.26 -1.92 28.12
C ILE A 432 -27.72 -1.97 27.69
N ASP A 433 -28.19 -3.04 27.06
CA ASP A 433 -29.56 -3.21 26.63
C ASP A 433 -30.51 -3.22 27.83
N LEU A 434 -30.16 -3.89 28.94
CA LEU A 434 -30.91 -3.83 30.20
C LEU A 434 -30.98 -2.40 30.75
N LYS A 435 -29.87 -1.64 30.70
CA LYS A 435 -29.86 -0.24 31.12
C LYS A 435 -30.70 0.67 30.21
N LEU A 436 -30.76 0.40 28.92
CA LEU A 436 -31.66 1.11 28.01
C LEU A 436 -33.14 0.84 28.31
N VAL A 437 -33.51 -0.42 28.58
CA VAL A 437 -34.88 -0.78 29.01
C VAL A 437 -35.21 -0.03 30.28
N GLU A 438 -34.34 -0.07 31.30
CA GLU A 438 -34.52 0.63 32.58
C GLU A 438 -34.68 2.16 32.38
N ARG A 439 -33.90 2.76 31.50
CA ARG A 439 -33.98 4.19 31.14
C ARG A 439 -35.33 4.51 30.46
N ASN A 440 -35.76 3.68 29.52
CA ASN A 440 -37.01 3.90 28.79
C ASN A 440 -38.22 3.76 29.71
N GLU A 441 -38.18 2.83 30.64
CA GLU A 441 -39.23 2.69 31.68
C GLU A 441 -39.24 3.93 32.61
N ALA A 442 -38.07 4.41 33.06
CA ALA A 442 -37.98 5.62 33.87
C ALA A 442 -38.59 6.83 33.13
N ARG A 443 -38.33 6.98 31.80
CA ARG A 443 -38.96 8.04 30.98
C ARG A 443 -40.47 7.90 30.88
N LYS A 444 -41.00 6.67 30.69
CA LYS A 444 -42.47 6.42 30.68
C LYS A 444 -43.11 6.81 32.00
N GLN A 445 -42.43 6.57 33.11
CA GLN A 445 -42.87 6.92 34.46
C GLN A 445 -42.59 8.40 34.83
N LYS A 446 -42.10 9.22 33.87
CA LYS A 446 -41.70 10.62 34.06
C LYS A 446 -40.63 10.82 35.14
N ASN A 447 -39.86 9.78 35.45
CA ASN A 447 -38.68 9.86 36.33
C ASN A 447 -37.45 10.26 35.53
N PHE A 448 -37.39 11.53 35.12
CA PHE A 448 -36.34 12.05 34.28
C PHE A 448 -34.97 12.02 34.97
N LYS A 449 -34.96 12.20 36.30
CA LYS A 449 -33.70 12.14 37.07
C LYS A 449 -33.00 10.78 36.92
N LYS A 450 -33.75 9.69 37.09
CA LYS A 450 -33.21 8.34 36.89
C LYS A 450 -32.80 8.07 35.45
N ALA A 451 -33.57 8.58 34.49
CA ALA A 451 -33.22 8.44 33.06
C ALA A 451 -31.92 9.15 32.71
N ASP A 452 -31.67 10.33 33.28
CA ASP A 452 -30.44 11.12 33.08
C ASP A 452 -29.24 10.47 33.82
N GLU A 453 -29.45 9.93 35.01
CA GLU A 453 -28.39 9.17 35.73
C GLU A 453 -27.92 7.96 34.90
N ILE A 454 -28.84 7.21 34.29
CA ILE A 454 -28.49 6.08 33.42
C ILE A 454 -27.78 6.58 32.16
N ARG A 455 -28.22 7.68 31.57
CA ARG A 455 -27.54 8.28 30.42
C ARG A 455 -26.12 8.72 30.75
N GLN A 456 -25.90 9.38 31.89
CA GLN A 456 -24.57 9.79 32.35
C GLN A 456 -23.69 8.58 32.68
N PHE A 457 -24.26 7.55 33.31
CA PHE A 457 -23.57 6.29 33.61
C PHE A 457 -23.05 5.63 32.32
N LEU A 458 -23.88 5.56 31.25
CA LEU A 458 -23.48 5.00 29.97
C LEU A 458 -22.49 5.92 29.23
N ALA A 459 -22.73 7.23 29.25
CA ALA A 459 -21.83 8.21 28.65
C ALA A 459 -20.43 8.21 29.27
N SER A 460 -20.32 8.04 30.60
CA SER A 460 -19.03 7.92 31.30
C SER A 460 -18.22 6.68 30.88
N ARG A 461 -18.85 5.73 30.19
CA ARG A 461 -18.25 4.50 29.61
C ARG A 461 -18.15 4.54 28.10
N GLY A 462 -18.27 5.76 27.50
CA GLY A 462 -18.16 5.95 26.06
C GLY A 462 -19.38 5.51 25.24
N ILE A 463 -20.52 5.24 25.91
CA ILE A 463 -21.75 4.79 25.25
C ILE A 463 -22.66 5.99 24.98
N VAL A 464 -22.99 6.23 23.71
CA VAL A 464 -23.90 7.29 23.27
C VAL A 464 -25.28 6.70 23.00
N ILE A 465 -26.33 7.28 23.60
CA ILE A 465 -27.72 6.88 23.37
C ILE A 465 -28.34 7.76 22.31
N GLU A 466 -28.92 7.16 21.29
CA GLU A 466 -29.72 7.81 20.26
C GLU A 466 -31.21 7.44 20.44
N ASP A 467 -32.05 8.44 20.72
CA ASP A 467 -33.50 8.24 20.81
C ASP A 467 -34.10 8.30 19.40
N LYS A 468 -34.98 7.35 19.08
CA LYS A 468 -35.70 7.26 17.81
C LYS A 468 -37.06 7.98 17.91
N PRO A 469 -37.62 8.42 16.76
CA PRO A 469 -38.95 9.07 16.72
C PRO A 469 -40.09 8.18 17.23
N ASP A 470 -39.93 6.85 17.18
CA ASP A 470 -40.90 5.85 17.69
C ASP A 470 -40.85 5.69 19.21
N GLY A 471 -40.00 6.44 19.90
CA GLY A 471 -39.82 6.39 21.36
C GLY A 471 -38.90 5.28 21.85
N THR A 472 -38.29 4.50 20.95
CA THR A 472 -37.25 3.53 21.29
C THR A 472 -35.89 4.23 21.34
N SER A 473 -34.92 3.62 22.01
CA SER A 473 -33.53 4.12 22.05
C SER A 473 -32.61 3.02 21.52
N ARG A 474 -31.57 3.45 20.81
CA ARG A 474 -30.43 2.61 20.48
C ARG A 474 -29.16 3.22 21.06
N TRP A 475 -28.14 2.42 21.17
CA TRP A 475 -26.85 2.88 21.66
C TRP A 475 -25.74 2.66 20.64
N LYS A 476 -24.70 3.46 20.78
CA LYS A 476 -23.42 3.29 20.09
C LYS A 476 -22.29 3.61 21.07
N ARG A 477 -21.17 2.98 20.89
CA ARG A 477 -19.96 3.26 21.65
C ARG A 477 -19.01 4.15 20.86
#